data_2607e77d78056b6c43fc921d717f1ab5
#
_entry.id   2607e77d78056b6c43fc921d717f1ab5
#
_cell.length_a   1.000
_cell.length_b   1.000
_cell.length_c   1.000
_cell.angle_alpha   90.00
_cell.angle_beta   90.00
_cell.angle_gamma   90.00
#
_symmetry.space_group_name_H-M   'P 1'
#
loop_
_entity.id
_entity.type
_entity.pdbx_description
1 polymer ?
#
loop_
_entity_poly.entity_id
_entity_poly.type
_entity_poly.pdbx_seq_one_letter_code
_entity_poly.pdbx_strand_id
1 'polypeptide(L)'
;TGAWFVVDDVAEITEEKFRKHIHAMFKLTNGQLFVFSDIRRFGELRFIKQIADHKPLTLMAPEPFDEDACDYFLAQCKKQKYENKAIKEVIMDGQVISGCGNIYATESLFATKIRPTKKVKSISKAKKIELFKAIVDVLKESIENGGSTISDYRSVNGGAGSMQDRLKMYSRKVCPEC
;
A
#
# COMPACT_ATOMS: atom_id res chain seq x y z
N THR A 1 -1.73 -5.51 -6.62
CA THR A 1 -1.33 -4.68 -7.74
C THR A 1 -2.18 -5.04 -8.94
N GLY A 2 -2.48 -4.11 -9.80
CA GLY A 2 -3.38 -4.26 -10.91
C GLY A 2 -4.38 -3.12 -10.96
N ALA A 3 -5.09 -3.02 -12.07
CA ALA A 3 -6.16 -2.07 -12.27
C ALA A 3 -7.49 -2.80 -12.43
N TRP A 4 -8.54 -2.20 -11.92
CA TRP A 4 -9.91 -2.67 -12.07
C TRP A 4 -10.70 -1.64 -12.86
N PHE A 5 -11.56 -2.10 -13.73
CA PHE A 5 -12.43 -1.26 -14.55
C PHE A 5 -13.85 -1.77 -14.50
N VAL A 6 -14.82 -0.86 -14.46
CA VAL A 6 -16.23 -1.16 -14.72
C VAL A 6 -16.59 -0.42 -16.01
N VAL A 7 -16.89 -1.15 -17.07
CA VAL A 7 -17.08 -0.62 -18.44
C VAL A 7 -18.23 -1.37 -19.12
N ASP A 8 -18.84 -0.75 -20.11
CA ASP A 8 -19.83 -1.42 -20.95
C ASP A 8 -19.15 -2.30 -22.01
N ASP A 9 -17.99 -1.86 -22.51
CA ASP A 9 -17.14 -2.60 -23.46
C ASP A 9 -15.66 -2.44 -23.12
N VAL A 10 -14.86 -3.49 -23.38
CA VAL A 10 -13.41 -3.49 -23.18
C VAL A 10 -12.70 -2.37 -23.99
N ALA A 11 -13.29 -1.95 -25.11
CA ALA A 11 -12.77 -0.86 -25.93
C ALA A 11 -12.73 0.49 -25.20
N GLU A 12 -13.57 0.68 -24.17
CA GLU A 12 -13.56 1.89 -23.32
C GLU A 12 -12.30 2.03 -22.47
N ILE A 13 -11.57 0.94 -22.23
CA ILE A 13 -10.27 0.98 -21.57
C ILE A 13 -9.27 1.58 -22.57
N THR A 14 -9.07 2.89 -22.51
CA THR A 14 -8.32 3.66 -23.52
C THR A 14 -6.83 3.32 -23.54
N GLU A 15 -6.22 3.01 -22.38
CA GLU A 15 -4.80 2.66 -22.31
C GLU A 15 -4.55 1.22 -22.79
N GLU A 16 -3.90 1.09 -23.94
CA GLU A 16 -3.60 -0.22 -24.57
C GLU A 16 -2.85 -1.17 -23.63
N LYS A 17 -1.97 -0.64 -22.76
CA LYS A 17 -1.24 -1.45 -21.77
C LYS A 17 -2.15 -2.23 -20.84
N PHE A 18 -3.31 -1.69 -20.45
CA PHE A 18 -4.27 -2.41 -19.62
C PHE A 18 -5.09 -3.41 -20.44
N ARG A 19 -5.50 -3.07 -21.66
CA ARG A 19 -6.23 -4.01 -22.53
C ARG A 19 -5.42 -5.26 -22.84
N LYS A 20 -4.12 -5.12 -23.11
CA LYS A 20 -3.20 -6.24 -23.38
C LYS A 20 -2.95 -7.16 -22.17
N HIS A 21 -3.25 -6.70 -20.97
CA HIS A 21 -2.96 -7.43 -19.73
C HIS A 21 -4.21 -7.74 -18.92
N ILE A 22 -5.34 -7.94 -19.58
CA ILE A 22 -6.58 -8.41 -18.96
C ILE A 22 -6.41 -9.90 -18.59
N HIS A 23 -6.69 -10.23 -17.34
CA HIS A 23 -6.58 -11.58 -16.80
C HIS A 23 -7.90 -12.19 -16.35
N ALA A 24 -8.89 -11.34 -16.03
CA ALA A 24 -10.24 -11.79 -15.68
C ALA A 24 -11.27 -10.74 -16.08
N MET A 25 -12.45 -11.24 -16.49
CA MET A 25 -13.63 -10.42 -16.77
C MET A 25 -14.86 -11.09 -16.15
N PHE A 26 -15.70 -10.29 -15.52
CA PHE A 26 -16.96 -10.73 -14.94
C PHE A 26 -18.09 -9.88 -15.53
N LYS A 27 -19.12 -10.55 -16.03
CA LYS A 27 -20.33 -9.87 -16.47
C LYS A 27 -21.20 -9.57 -15.24
N LEU A 28 -21.51 -8.31 -15.02
CA LEU A 28 -22.37 -7.86 -13.94
C LEU A 28 -23.85 -7.99 -14.32
N THR A 29 -24.73 -8.01 -13.33
CA THR A 29 -26.19 -8.15 -13.52
C THR A 29 -26.80 -6.98 -14.29
N ASN A 30 -26.19 -5.80 -14.24
CA ASN A 30 -26.59 -4.62 -15.01
C ASN A 30 -26.07 -4.62 -16.46
N GLY A 31 -25.38 -5.69 -16.89
CA GLY A 31 -24.84 -5.85 -18.23
C GLY A 31 -23.40 -5.39 -18.41
N GLN A 32 -22.85 -4.61 -17.49
CA GLN A 32 -21.48 -4.10 -17.54
C GLN A 32 -20.44 -5.20 -17.31
N LEU A 33 -19.19 -4.92 -17.63
CA LEU A 33 -18.03 -5.78 -17.41
C LEU A 33 -17.20 -5.24 -16.24
N PHE A 34 -16.90 -6.11 -15.28
CA PHE A 34 -15.90 -5.86 -14.25
C PHE A 34 -14.60 -6.54 -14.67
N VAL A 35 -13.59 -5.75 -15.03
CA VAL A 35 -12.37 -6.20 -15.71
C VAL A 35 -11.17 -6.04 -14.80
N PHE A 36 -10.38 -7.10 -14.66
CA PHE A 36 -9.10 -7.09 -13.95
C PHE A 36 -7.93 -7.13 -14.93
N SER A 37 -7.05 -6.13 -14.84
CA SER A 37 -5.82 -6.04 -15.62
C SER A 37 -4.61 -5.89 -14.70
N ASP A 38 -3.56 -6.68 -14.90
CA ASP A 38 -2.32 -6.60 -14.12
C ASP A 38 -1.08 -6.79 -15.02
N ILE A 39 -0.44 -5.69 -15.37
CA ILE A 39 0.74 -5.65 -16.23
C ILE A 39 1.90 -6.46 -15.64
N ARG A 40 2.08 -6.40 -14.33
CA ARG A 40 3.20 -7.03 -13.63
C ARG A 40 2.91 -8.43 -13.11
N ARG A 41 1.65 -8.86 -13.15
CA ARG A 41 1.18 -10.16 -12.65
C ARG A 41 1.53 -10.45 -11.18
N PHE A 42 1.51 -9.41 -10.34
CA PHE A 42 1.72 -9.55 -8.90
C PHE A 42 0.41 -9.68 -8.12
N GLY A 43 -0.72 -9.40 -8.77
CA GLY A 43 -2.04 -9.56 -8.19
C GLY A 43 -2.45 -11.03 -8.14
N GLU A 44 -3.30 -11.34 -7.19
CA GLU A 44 -3.95 -12.64 -7.07
C GLU A 44 -5.47 -12.42 -7.07
N LEU A 45 -6.19 -13.24 -7.82
CA LEU A 45 -7.63 -13.31 -7.79
C LEU A 45 -8.02 -14.70 -7.29
N ARG A 46 -8.69 -14.75 -6.16
CA ARG A 46 -9.08 -16.01 -5.53
C ARG A 46 -10.53 -15.95 -5.05
N PHE A 47 -11.28 -16.97 -5.38
CA PHE A 47 -12.59 -17.18 -4.77
C PHE A 47 -12.42 -17.91 -3.44
N ILE A 48 -12.88 -17.32 -2.35
CA ILE A 48 -12.84 -17.89 -1.01
C ILE A 48 -14.25 -17.86 -0.40
N LYS A 49 -14.60 -18.86 0.42
CA LYS A 49 -15.88 -18.88 1.12
C LYS A 49 -15.89 -17.95 2.32
N GLN A 50 -14.76 -17.87 3.01
CA GLN A 50 -14.58 -17.03 4.19
C GLN A 50 -13.14 -16.52 4.26
N ILE A 51 -12.91 -15.40 4.92
CA ILE A 51 -11.57 -14.78 5.05
C ILE A 51 -10.56 -15.74 5.70
N ALA A 52 -11.01 -16.58 6.63
CA ALA A 52 -10.18 -17.58 7.31
C ALA A 52 -9.52 -18.59 6.36
N ASP A 53 -10.06 -18.80 5.15
CA ASP A 53 -9.52 -19.73 4.17
C ASP A 53 -8.25 -19.20 3.48
N HIS A 54 -7.90 -17.92 3.71
CA HIS A 54 -6.75 -17.30 3.07
C HIS A 54 -5.79 -16.67 4.09
N LYS A 55 -4.75 -17.43 4.44
CA LYS A 55 -3.75 -17.02 5.46
C LYS A 55 -3.19 -15.60 5.29
N PRO A 56 -2.85 -15.11 4.09
CA PRO A 56 -2.38 -13.73 3.95
C PRO A 56 -3.33 -12.68 4.51
N LEU A 57 -4.65 -12.88 4.38
CA LEU A 57 -5.65 -11.96 4.93
C LEU A 57 -5.77 -12.10 6.46
N THR A 58 -5.74 -13.33 6.98
CA THR A 58 -5.86 -13.56 8.44
C THR A 58 -4.65 -13.13 9.23
N LEU A 59 -3.49 -12.99 8.58
CA LEU A 59 -2.24 -12.56 9.20
C LEU A 59 -1.97 -11.05 9.05
N MET A 60 -2.84 -10.33 8.36
CA MET A 60 -2.69 -8.87 8.24
C MET A 60 -2.79 -8.20 9.60
N ALA A 61 -2.02 -7.14 9.76
CA ALA A 61 -2.13 -6.25 10.90
C ALA A 61 -3.52 -5.56 10.92
N PRO A 62 -3.99 -5.06 12.08
CA PRO A 62 -5.13 -4.16 12.16
C PRO A 62 -4.98 -2.98 11.19
N GLU A 63 -6.11 -2.36 10.84
CA GLU A 63 -6.05 -1.13 10.05
C GLU A 63 -5.28 -0.05 10.83
N PRO A 64 -4.40 0.72 10.16
CA PRO A 64 -3.58 1.74 10.85
C PRO A 64 -4.39 2.84 11.53
N PHE A 65 -5.69 2.91 11.26
CA PHE A 65 -6.62 3.90 11.80
C PHE A 65 -7.36 3.43 13.06
N ASP A 66 -7.20 2.15 13.43
CA ASP A 66 -7.81 1.57 14.63
C ASP A 66 -7.09 2.09 15.91
N GLU A 67 -7.82 2.18 17.00
CA GLU A 67 -7.33 2.74 18.26
C GLU A 67 -6.13 1.97 18.83
N ASP A 68 -6.10 0.65 18.68
CA ASP A 68 -5.06 -0.24 19.19
C ASP A 68 -3.91 -0.49 18.19
N ALA A 69 -4.00 0.02 16.98
CA ALA A 69 -3.03 -0.24 15.90
C ALA A 69 -1.60 0.19 16.27
N CYS A 70 -1.44 1.32 16.99
CA CYS A 70 -0.14 1.78 17.45
C CYS A 70 0.48 0.81 18.47
N ASP A 71 -0.29 0.32 19.41
CA ASP A 71 0.19 -0.64 20.43
C ASP A 71 0.52 -1.99 19.78
N TYR A 72 -0.29 -2.44 18.82
CA TYR A 72 0.01 -3.60 18.01
C TYR A 72 1.35 -3.45 17.28
N PHE A 73 1.57 -2.34 16.58
CA PHE A 73 2.84 -2.03 15.91
C PHE A 73 4.03 -2.08 16.87
N LEU A 74 3.90 -1.46 18.06
CA LEU A 74 4.95 -1.46 19.07
C LEU A 74 5.24 -2.88 19.59
N ALA A 75 4.21 -3.71 19.76
CA ALA A 75 4.36 -5.11 20.13
C ALA A 75 5.08 -5.92 19.04
N GLN A 76 4.73 -5.73 17.76
CA GLN A 76 5.45 -6.37 16.65
C GLN A 76 6.93 -5.98 16.64
N CYS A 77 7.26 -4.71 16.84
CA CYS A 77 8.64 -4.21 16.88
C CYS A 77 9.52 -4.88 17.96
N LYS A 78 8.92 -5.48 19.00
CA LYS A 78 9.65 -6.19 20.07
C LYS A 78 9.91 -7.65 19.73
N LYS A 79 9.28 -8.21 18.68
CA LYS A 79 9.47 -9.62 18.33
C LYS A 79 10.87 -9.87 17.79
N GLN A 80 11.48 -10.97 18.20
CA GLN A 80 12.84 -11.36 17.81
C GLN A 80 13.04 -11.37 16.29
N LYS A 81 12.00 -11.79 15.54
CA LYS A 81 12.06 -11.81 14.06
C LYS A 81 12.20 -10.43 13.41
N TYR A 82 11.89 -9.33 14.13
CA TYR A 82 11.90 -7.96 13.60
C TYR A 82 12.97 -7.07 14.22
N GLU A 83 13.37 -7.27 15.45
CA GLU A 83 14.24 -6.35 16.20
C GLU A 83 15.57 -6.01 15.51
N ASN A 84 16.13 -6.98 14.81
CA ASN A 84 17.41 -6.83 14.09
C ASN A 84 17.26 -6.44 12.62
N LYS A 85 16.04 -6.40 12.08
CA LYS A 85 15.77 -5.99 10.70
C LYS A 85 15.82 -4.48 10.55
N ALA A 86 16.00 -4.04 9.31
CA ALA A 86 15.87 -2.64 8.93
C ALA A 86 14.43 -2.17 9.13
N ILE A 87 14.25 -0.98 9.68
CA ILE A 87 12.91 -0.44 9.99
C ILE A 87 12.02 -0.37 8.74
N LYS A 88 12.58 -0.03 7.58
CA LYS A 88 11.81 0.03 6.33
C LYS A 88 11.21 -1.32 5.94
N GLU A 89 11.98 -2.41 6.07
CA GLU A 89 11.47 -3.76 5.81
C GLU A 89 10.32 -4.12 6.74
N VAL A 90 10.44 -3.72 8.01
CA VAL A 90 9.44 -4.07 9.04
C VAL A 90 8.14 -3.31 8.85
N ILE A 91 8.17 -2.03 8.55
CA ILE A 91 6.94 -1.25 8.32
C ILE A 91 6.26 -1.56 6.98
N MET A 92 6.98 -2.20 6.05
CA MET A 92 6.42 -2.69 4.78
C MET A 92 5.84 -4.12 4.88
N ASP A 93 6.02 -4.79 6.01
CA ASP A 93 5.42 -6.10 6.25
C ASP A 93 3.95 -5.91 6.66
N GLY A 94 3.01 -6.40 5.84
CA GLY A 94 1.57 -6.31 6.10
C GLY A 94 1.10 -6.97 7.40
N GLN A 95 1.95 -7.83 8.03
CA GLN A 95 1.70 -8.37 9.36
C GLN A 95 2.08 -7.38 10.49
N VAL A 96 2.73 -6.29 10.15
CA VAL A 96 3.17 -5.26 11.12
C VAL A 96 2.36 -3.99 10.95
N ILE A 97 2.14 -3.55 9.72
CA ILE A 97 1.29 -2.40 9.37
C ILE A 97 0.58 -2.70 8.05
N SER A 98 -0.75 -2.70 8.06
CA SER A 98 -1.56 -2.80 6.84
C SER A 98 -1.40 -1.55 5.97
N GLY A 99 -1.36 -1.73 4.65
CA GLY A 99 -1.37 -0.64 3.67
C GLY A 99 -0.05 0.12 3.47
N CYS A 100 0.95 -0.05 4.35
CA CYS A 100 2.22 0.67 4.25
C CYS A 100 3.17 0.05 3.23
N GLY A 101 3.03 0.41 1.95
CA GLY A 101 3.94 0.01 0.88
C GLY A 101 5.19 0.91 0.79
N ASN A 102 6.01 0.65 -0.25
CA ASN A 102 7.30 1.34 -0.43
C ASN A 102 7.20 2.88 -0.50
N ILE A 103 6.15 3.41 -1.10
CA ILE A 103 5.92 4.86 -1.20
C ILE A 103 5.73 5.44 0.19
N TYR A 104 4.74 4.96 0.92
CA TYR A 104 4.36 5.50 2.23
C TYR A 104 5.43 5.25 3.29
N ALA A 105 6.13 4.11 3.25
CA ALA A 105 7.29 3.85 4.10
C ALA A 105 8.43 4.87 3.85
N THR A 106 8.69 5.21 2.58
CA THR A 106 9.73 6.20 2.24
C THR A 106 9.36 7.59 2.76
N GLU A 107 8.14 8.05 2.51
CA GLU A 107 7.67 9.37 2.94
C GLU A 107 7.63 9.50 4.46
N SER A 108 7.14 8.49 5.18
CA SER A 108 7.05 8.50 6.64
C SER A 108 8.42 8.47 7.31
N LEU A 109 9.36 7.69 6.77
CA LEU A 109 10.74 7.65 7.26
C LEU A 109 11.47 8.96 7.00
N PHE A 110 11.22 9.60 5.87
CA PHE A 110 11.75 10.93 5.55
C PHE A 110 11.20 11.98 6.52
N ALA A 111 9.87 12.03 6.72
CA ALA A 111 9.22 12.95 7.64
C ALA A 111 9.73 12.85 9.08
N THR A 112 10.05 11.62 9.53
CA THR A 112 10.57 11.37 10.89
C THR A 112 12.08 11.36 11.00
N LYS A 113 12.81 11.61 9.89
CA LYS A 113 14.28 11.60 9.82
C LYS A 113 14.93 10.30 10.33
N ILE A 114 14.25 9.17 10.06
CA ILE A 114 14.75 7.84 10.38
C ILE A 114 15.40 7.23 9.13
N ARG A 115 16.67 6.84 9.23
CA ARG A 115 17.33 6.12 8.13
C ARG A 115 16.64 4.79 7.86
N PRO A 116 16.29 4.46 6.61
CA PRO A 116 15.56 3.23 6.24
C PRO A 116 16.24 1.94 6.73
N THR A 117 17.57 1.94 6.78
CA THR A 117 18.40 0.78 7.18
C THR A 117 18.61 0.68 8.69
N LYS A 118 18.09 1.64 9.49
CA LYS A 118 18.26 1.61 10.94
C LYS A 118 17.54 0.39 11.53
N LYS A 119 18.24 -0.37 12.40
CA LYS A 119 17.65 -1.55 13.05
C LYS A 119 16.53 -1.15 14.02
N VAL A 120 15.44 -1.91 14.02
CA VAL A 120 14.26 -1.62 14.86
C VAL A 120 14.62 -1.47 16.33
N LYS A 121 15.48 -2.36 16.88
CA LYS A 121 15.94 -2.27 18.28
C LYS A 121 16.65 -0.98 18.65
N SER A 122 17.27 -0.31 17.66
CA SER A 122 18.03 0.94 17.86
C SER A 122 17.16 2.20 17.81
N ILE A 123 15.83 2.04 17.66
CA ILE A 123 14.87 3.14 17.60
C ILE A 123 14.12 3.18 18.93
N SER A 124 14.11 4.34 19.60
CA SER A 124 13.38 4.50 20.86
C SER A 124 11.86 4.31 20.69
N LYS A 125 11.16 3.97 21.79
CA LYS A 125 9.70 3.84 21.77
C LYS A 125 9.02 5.12 21.27
N ALA A 126 9.45 6.28 21.78
CA ALA A 126 8.90 7.57 21.36
C ALA A 126 9.05 7.80 19.85
N LYS A 127 10.23 7.48 19.29
CA LYS A 127 10.48 7.64 17.86
C LYS A 127 9.71 6.64 16.98
N LYS A 128 9.40 5.44 17.52
CA LYS A 128 8.50 4.49 16.85
C LYS A 128 7.06 4.99 16.82
N ILE A 129 6.59 5.61 17.90
CA ILE A 129 5.25 6.23 17.95
C ILE A 129 5.15 7.39 16.95
N GLU A 130 6.18 8.23 16.89
CA GLU A 130 6.27 9.32 15.89
C GLU A 130 6.22 8.77 14.47
N LEU A 131 6.97 7.70 14.18
CA LEU A 131 6.96 7.03 12.89
C LEU A 131 5.57 6.47 12.55
N PHE A 132 4.91 5.80 13.51
CA PHE A 132 3.57 5.26 13.30
C PHE A 132 2.56 6.37 12.95
N LYS A 133 2.58 7.49 13.69
CA LYS A 133 1.75 8.66 13.38
C LYS A 133 2.01 9.19 11.97
N ALA A 134 3.27 9.35 11.59
CA ALA A 134 3.64 9.80 10.25
C ALA A 134 3.16 8.84 9.16
N ILE A 135 3.13 7.51 9.40
CA ILE A 135 2.56 6.53 8.47
C ILE A 135 1.05 6.76 8.33
N VAL A 136 0.35 6.92 9.45
CA VAL A 136 -1.11 7.20 9.45
C VAL A 136 -1.42 8.47 8.68
N ASP A 137 -0.66 9.55 8.91
CA ASP A 137 -0.87 10.84 8.23
C ASP A 137 -0.68 10.72 6.71
N VAL A 138 0.39 10.06 6.27
CA VAL A 138 0.65 9.83 4.84
C VAL A 138 -0.42 8.94 4.20
N LEU A 139 -0.92 7.94 4.90
CA LEU A 139 -2.00 7.08 4.41
C LEU A 139 -3.32 7.85 4.29
N LYS A 140 -3.67 8.69 5.28
CA LYS A 140 -4.85 9.56 5.22
C LYS A 140 -4.76 10.54 4.04
N GLU A 141 -3.63 11.24 3.91
CA GLU A 141 -3.39 12.15 2.79
C GLU A 141 -3.53 11.42 1.44
N SER A 142 -3.03 10.17 1.37
CA SER A 142 -3.16 9.37 0.16
C SER A 142 -4.62 9.00 -0.16
N ILE A 143 -5.41 8.63 0.84
CA ILE A 143 -6.84 8.32 0.66
C ILE A 143 -7.60 9.56 0.18
N GLU A 144 -7.38 10.71 0.80
CA GLU A 144 -8.01 11.97 0.42
C GLU A 144 -7.67 12.39 -1.01
N ASN A 145 -6.48 12.02 -1.50
CA ASN A 145 -6.01 12.34 -2.86
C ASN A 145 -6.22 11.19 -3.87
N GLY A 146 -7.06 10.21 -3.56
CA GLY A 146 -7.40 9.11 -4.48
C GLY A 146 -6.26 8.13 -4.76
N GLY A 147 -5.22 8.10 -3.91
CA GLY A 147 -4.05 7.22 -4.04
C GLY A 147 -2.94 7.77 -4.92
N SER A 148 -1.84 7.01 -5.00
CA SER A 148 -0.67 7.34 -5.83
C SER A 148 -0.74 6.62 -7.17
N THR A 149 -0.92 7.36 -8.26
CA THR A 149 -0.87 6.83 -9.63
C THR A 149 0.51 7.09 -10.23
N ILE A 150 1.51 6.32 -9.81
CA ILE A 150 2.88 6.45 -10.32
C ILE A 150 3.09 5.61 -11.57
N SER A 151 2.48 4.41 -11.67
CA SER A 151 2.59 3.56 -12.86
C SER A 151 1.25 2.96 -13.28
N ASP A 152 0.73 2.00 -12.53
CA ASP A 152 -0.33 1.11 -13.02
C ASP A 152 -1.61 1.15 -12.18
N TYR A 153 -1.65 1.96 -11.11
CA TYR A 153 -2.86 2.09 -10.30
C TYR A 153 -3.89 2.99 -11.00
N ARG A 154 -5.13 2.53 -11.02
CA ARG A 154 -6.31 3.31 -11.40
C ARG A 154 -7.44 2.99 -10.43
N SER A 155 -8.26 3.97 -10.12
CA SER A 155 -9.52 3.73 -9.42
C SER A 155 -10.48 2.91 -10.31
N VAL A 156 -11.51 2.34 -9.71
CA VAL A 156 -12.52 1.54 -10.43
C VAL A 156 -13.19 2.32 -11.57
N ASN A 157 -13.23 3.65 -11.46
CA ASN A 157 -13.78 4.55 -12.49
C ASN A 157 -12.68 5.03 -13.47
N GLY A 158 -11.51 4.41 -13.49
CA GLY A 158 -10.40 4.78 -14.38
C GLY A 158 -9.64 6.06 -13.96
N GLY A 159 -10.05 6.74 -12.89
CA GLY A 159 -9.44 7.97 -12.42
C GLY A 159 -8.04 7.76 -11.87
N ALA A 160 -7.16 8.73 -12.11
CA ALA A 160 -5.84 8.79 -11.50
C ALA A 160 -5.91 9.51 -10.15
N GLY A 161 -5.21 9.01 -9.14
CA GLY A 161 -4.98 9.76 -7.91
C GLY A 161 -3.95 10.88 -8.11
N SER A 162 -3.86 11.80 -7.17
CA SER A 162 -2.94 12.95 -7.20
C SER A 162 -1.87 12.92 -6.09
N MET A 163 -1.80 11.84 -5.30
CA MET A 163 -0.84 11.74 -4.21
C MET A 163 0.62 11.81 -4.70
N GLN A 164 0.92 11.38 -5.95
CA GLN A 164 2.27 11.44 -6.51
C GLN A 164 2.83 12.86 -6.57
N ASP A 165 1.99 13.88 -6.70
CA ASP A 165 2.41 15.29 -6.78
C ASP A 165 2.82 15.86 -5.41
N ARG A 166 2.46 15.16 -4.33
CA ARG A 166 2.73 15.53 -2.94
C ARG A 166 3.92 14.81 -2.35
N LEU A 167 4.50 13.82 -3.06
CA LEU A 167 5.63 13.03 -2.58
C LEU A 167 6.88 13.89 -2.43
N LYS A 168 7.48 13.84 -1.25
CA LYS A 168 8.65 14.65 -0.90
C LYS A 168 9.96 13.94 -1.18
N MET A 169 10.01 12.62 -0.98
CA MET A 169 11.25 11.85 -1.07
C MET A 169 11.19 10.69 -2.07
N TYR A 170 10.05 10.03 -2.22
CA TYR A 170 9.94 8.86 -3.08
C TYR A 170 10.32 9.18 -4.53
N SER A 171 11.13 8.32 -5.16
CA SER A 171 11.68 8.48 -6.52
C SER A 171 12.68 9.63 -6.71
N ARG A 172 13.04 10.38 -5.68
CA ARG A 172 14.09 11.40 -5.81
C ARG A 172 15.49 10.75 -5.79
N LYS A 173 16.36 11.22 -6.68
CA LYS A 173 17.76 10.80 -6.74
C LYS A 173 18.64 11.46 -5.67
N VAL A 174 18.24 12.63 -5.23
CA VAL A 174 18.96 13.45 -4.24
C VAL A 174 17.98 13.81 -3.13
N CYS A 175 18.43 13.72 -1.88
CA CYS A 175 17.64 14.10 -0.73
C CYS A 175 17.41 15.63 -0.75
N PRO A 176 16.17 16.12 -0.64
CA PRO A 176 15.89 17.56 -0.68
C PRO A 176 16.33 18.31 0.57
N GLU A 177 16.63 17.61 1.69
CA GLU A 177 17.05 18.26 2.95
C GLU A 177 18.56 18.20 3.20
N CYS A 178 19.26 17.16 2.75
CA CYS A 178 20.69 16.98 3.01
C CYS A 178 21.56 16.94 1.74
#